data_b4c74b29d1f2dffafb5d0d954a09c91a
#
_entry.id   b4c74b29d1f2dffafb5d0d954a09c91a
#
_cell.length_a   1.000
_cell.length_b   1.000
_cell.length_c   1.000
_cell.angle_alpha   90.00
_cell.angle_beta   90.00
_cell.angle_gamma   90.00
#
_symmetry.space_group_name_H-M   'P 1'
#
loop_
_entity.id
_entity.type
_entity.pdbx_description
1 polymer ?
#
loop_
_entity_poly.entity_id
_entity_poly.type
_entity_poly.pdbx_seq_one_letter_code
_entity_poly.pdbx_strand_id
1 'polypeptide(L)'
;DGKVGYTGGYNLANEYFNYTHPYGEWKDTGIRLEGDAVASLTAAFLEMWEASGKTPADVDVLDIEAQKKYLVQHPYQAKQTGYIQPYADCPLDGIQVGEDVYISIVNKADRYCWFMTPYLIITDEMTHALSLAARRGVDVRIITPGIPDKKLIYSITRSFYHNLVQDGVRIYEWTP
;
A
#
# COMPACT_ATOMS: atom_id res chain seq x y z
N ASP A 1 0.56 -10.50 17.79
CA ASP A 1 1.37 -11.04 18.89
C ASP A 1 2.86 -11.20 18.51
N GLY A 2 3.34 -10.49 17.50
CA GLY A 2 4.74 -10.48 17.09
C GLY A 2 5.22 -11.69 16.29
N LYS A 3 4.39 -12.70 16.04
CA LYS A 3 4.75 -13.92 15.29
C LYS A 3 4.29 -13.87 13.86
N VAL A 4 3.09 -13.39 13.64
CA VAL A 4 2.44 -13.30 12.34
C VAL A 4 1.87 -11.91 12.19
N GLY A 5 2.15 -11.27 11.07
CA GLY A 5 1.59 -9.99 10.67
C GLY A 5 0.74 -10.13 9.40
N TYR A 6 -0.30 -9.31 9.31
CA TYR A 6 -1.13 -9.17 8.12
C TYR A 6 -1.20 -7.70 7.72
N THR A 7 -1.11 -7.44 6.42
CA THR A 7 -1.37 -6.12 5.85
C THR A 7 -2.06 -6.27 4.50
N GLY A 8 -2.88 -5.30 4.12
CA GLY A 8 -3.63 -5.32 2.86
C GLY A 8 -4.70 -4.25 2.81
N GLY A 9 -5.42 -4.19 1.69
CA GLY A 9 -6.47 -3.22 1.42
C GLY A 9 -7.84 -3.56 1.98
N TYR A 10 -8.05 -4.76 2.55
CA TYR A 10 -9.35 -5.19 3.06
C TYR A 10 -9.81 -4.35 4.24
N ASN A 11 -11.00 -3.78 4.13
CA ASN A 11 -11.75 -3.26 5.27
C ASN A 11 -12.69 -4.33 5.84
N LEU A 12 -13.08 -4.20 7.10
CA LEU A 12 -14.00 -5.14 7.75
C LEU A 12 -15.46 -4.75 7.45
N ALA A 13 -15.90 -4.97 6.22
CA ALA A 13 -17.26 -4.75 5.78
C ALA A 13 -17.70 -5.81 4.75
N ASN A 14 -19.01 -6.04 4.63
CA ASN A 14 -19.56 -7.15 3.85
C ASN A 14 -19.20 -7.11 2.35
N GLU A 15 -19.11 -5.91 1.78
CA GLU A 15 -18.74 -5.72 0.37
C GLU A 15 -17.32 -6.18 0.07
N TYR A 16 -16.35 -5.98 0.98
CA TYR A 16 -14.97 -6.42 0.76
C TYR A 16 -14.80 -7.94 0.75
N PHE A 17 -15.74 -8.65 1.38
CA PHE A 17 -15.77 -10.12 1.41
C PHE A 17 -16.79 -10.71 0.42
N ASN A 18 -17.37 -9.89 -0.43
CA ASN A 18 -18.37 -10.28 -1.42
C ASN A 18 -19.62 -10.97 -0.83
N TYR A 19 -20.01 -10.61 0.40
CA TYR A 19 -21.31 -10.97 0.97
C TYR A 19 -22.44 -10.08 0.42
N THR A 20 -22.11 -8.85 0.03
CA THR A 20 -22.98 -7.91 -0.68
C THR A 20 -22.20 -7.31 -1.85
N HIS A 21 -22.92 -6.89 -2.91
CA HIS A 21 -22.30 -6.45 -4.16
C HIS A 21 -22.78 -5.05 -4.60
N PRO A 22 -22.74 -4.00 -3.75
CA PRO A 22 -23.23 -2.67 -4.12
C PRO A 22 -22.44 -2.04 -5.27
N TYR A 23 -21.19 -2.49 -5.48
CA TYR A 23 -20.24 -2.00 -6.49
C TYR A 23 -19.73 -3.12 -7.41
N GLY A 24 -20.46 -4.23 -7.53
CA GLY A 24 -20.01 -5.43 -8.21
C GLY A 24 -19.14 -6.32 -7.32
N GLU A 25 -18.34 -7.18 -7.94
CA GLU A 25 -17.42 -8.05 -7.20
C GLU A 25 -16.19 -7.28 -6.72
N TRP A 26 -15.91 -7.34 -5.44
CA TRP A 26 -14.74 -6.71 -4.83
C TRP A 26 -13.50 -7.60 -4.98
N LYS A 27 -12.41 -7.01 -5.45
CA LYS A 27 -11.11 -7.67 -5.56
C LYS A 27 -10.07 -6.89 -4.77
N ASP A 28 -9.51 -7.51 -3.76
CA ASP A 28 -8.47 -6.92 -2.94
C ASP A 28 -7.35 -7.92 -2.67
N THR A 29 -6.26 -7.44 -2.10
CA THR A 29 -5.07 -8.25 -1.82
C THR A 29 -4.57 -8.01 -0.40
N GLY A 30 -4.19 -9.10 0.26
CA GLY A 30 -3.54 -9.06 1.57
C GLY A 30 -2.29 -9.93 1.57
N ILE A 31 -1.38 -9.61 2.46
CA ILE A 31 -0.14 -10.34 2.70
C ILE A 31 -0.12 -10.86 4.12
N ARG A 32 0.27 -12.12 4.29
CA ARG A 32 0.58 -12.72 5.57
C ARG A 32 2.08 -12.89 5.68
N LEU A 33 2.67 -12.33 6.74
CA LEU A 33 4.11 -12.36 7.00
C LEU A 33 4.39 -13.19 8.25
N GLU A 34 5.51 -13.91 8.21
CA GLU A 34 6.12 -14.58 9.36
C GLU A 34 7.63 -14.31 9.36
N GLY A 35 8.23 -14.26 10.54
CA GLY A 35 9.66 -14.01 10.71
C GLY A 35 9.97 -12.56 11.06
N ASP A 36 11.23 -12.16 10.88
CA ASP A 36 11.78 -10.91 11.42
C ASP A 36 11.05 -9.64 10.93
N ALA A 37 10.51 -9.64 9.72
CA ALA A 37 9.76 -8.51 9.17
C ALA A 37 8.49 -8.16 9.99
N VAL A 38 7.97 -9.09 10.80
CA VAL A 38 6.81 -8.83 11.66
C VAL A 38 7.13 -7.83 12.76
N ALA A 39 8.40 -7.73 13.19
CA ALA A 39 8.82 -6.72 14.16
C ALA A 39 8.59 -5.30 13.63
N SER A 40 8.90 -5.04 12.35
CA SER A 40 8.65 -3.72 11.73
C SER A 40 7.16 -3.39 11.64
N LEU A 41 6.30 -4.36 11.33
CA LEU A 41 4.84 -4.16 11.37
C LEU A 41 4.34 -3.88 12.80
N THR A 42 4.94 -4.54 13.79
CA THR A 42 4.61 -4.31 15.19
C THR A 42 5.00 -2.90 15.62
N ALA A 43 6.18 -2.43 15.23
CA ALA A 43 6.62 -1.06 15.51
C ALA A 43 5.65 -0.02 14.91
N ALA A 44 5.34 -0.15 13.62
CA ALA A 44 4.38 0.74 12.95
C ALA A 44 2.99 0.73 13.61
N PHE A 45 2.53 -0.42 14.09
CA PHE A 45 1.28 -0.50 14.84
C PHE A 45 1.38 0.24 16.19
N LEU A 46 2.48 0.10 16.91
CA LEU A 46 2.66 0.75 18.20
C LEU A 46 2.71 2.27 18.06
N GLU A 47 3.37 2.79 17.02
CA GLU A 47 3.40 4.21 16.71
C GLU A 47 1.98 4.77 16.46
N MET A 48 1.17 4.07 15.66
CA MET A 48 -0.22 4.47 15.42
C MET A 48 -1.09 4.37 16.68
N TRP A 49 -0.83 3.36 17.51
CA TRP A 49 -1.55 3.18 18.77
C TRP A 49 -1.28 4.33 19.72
N GLU A 50 -0.04 4.77 19.84
CA GLU A 50 0.35 5.92 20.66
C GLU A 50 -0.29 7.21 20.14
N ALA A 51 -0.18 7.46 18.84
CA ALA A 51 -0.78 8.63 18.19
C ALA A 51 -2.30 8.71 18.41
N SER A 52 -2.97 7.59 18.70
CA SER A 52 -4.40 7.57 19.02
C SER A 52 -4.74 8.10 20.42
N GLY A 53 -3.75 8.40 21.27
CA GLY A 53 -3.90 8.87 22.64
C GLY A 53 -4.56 7.86 23.60
N LYS A 54 -4.62 6.57 23.23
CA LYS A 54 -5.22 5.50 24.03
C LYS A 54 -4.21 4.70 24.83
N THR A 55 -2.95 5.08 24.74
CA THR A 55 -1.88 4.44 25.52
C THR A 55 -2.05 4.81 26.99
N PRO A 56 -2.02 3.85 27.91
CA PRO A 56 -1.95 4.17 29.35
C PRO A 56 -0.78 5.09 29.62
N ALA A 57 -0.97 6.06 30.53
CA ALA A 57 0.03 7.09 30.83
C ALA A 57 1.36 6.55 31.38
N ASP A 58 1.41 5.28 31.75
CA ASP A 58 2.58 4.56 32.26
C ASP A 58 3.35 3.78 31.17
N VAL A 59 2.88 3.82 29.92
CA VAL A 59 3.52 3.15 28.79
C VAL A 59 4.07 4.21 27.85
N ASP A 60 5.36 4.53 27.97
CA ASP A 60 6.09 5.29 26.97
C ASP A 60 6.40 4.39 25.78
N VAL A 61 5.63 4.52 24.71
CA VAL A 61 5.77 3.69 23.50
C VAL A 61 6.97 4.12 22.67
N LEU A 62 7.49 5.32 22.87
CA LEU A 62 8.77 5.76 22.30
C LEU A 62 9.96 5.22 23.09
N ASP A 63 9.75 4.66 24.28
CA ASP A 63 10.80 3.95 25.00
C ASP A 63 11.04 2.58 24.33
N ILE A 64 12.18 2.49 23.66
CA ILE A 64 12.64 1.24 22.99
C ILE A 64 12.68 0.07 23.98
N GLU A 65 13.00 0.31 25.25
CA GLU A 65 13.03 -0.74 26.28
C GLU A 65 11.62 -1.24 26.60
N ALA A 66 10.62 -0.35 26.69
CA ALA A 66 9.23 -0.73 26.87
C ALA A 66 8.66 -1.48 25.65
N GLN A 67 9.14 -1.16 24.44
CA GLN A 67 8.75 -1.83 23.21
C GLN A 67 9.37 -3.22 23.06
N LYS A 68 10.53 -3.49 23.65
CA LYS A 68 11.21 -4.80 23.54
C LYS A 68 10.33 -5.99 23.90
N LYS A 69 9.39 -5.84 24.83
CA LYS A 69 8.44 -6.89 25.21
C LYS A 69 7.50 -7.28 24.06
N TYR A 70 7.26 -6.38 23.08
CA TYR A 70 6.41 -6.63 21.91
C TYR A 70 7.23 -7.00 20.67
N LEU A 71 8.52 -6.63 20.64
CA LEU A 71 9.43 -6.89 19.52
C LEU A 71 10.22 -8.19 19.74
N VAL A 72 9.58 -9.19 20.30
CA VAL A 72 10.20 -10.49 20.57
C VAL A 72 10.49 -11.19 19.24
N GLN A 73 11.77 -11.50 19.01
CA GLN A 73 12.15 -12.38 17.91
C GLN A 73 11.68 -13.81 18.20
N HIS A 74 10.92 -14.34 17.28
CA HIS A 74 10.49 -15.74 17.33
C HIS A 74 11.34 -16.57 16.37
N PRO A 75 11.77 -17.79 16.79
CA PRO A 75 12.45 -18.69 15.87
C PRO A 75 11.61 -18.93 14.62
N TYR A 76 12.16 -18.63 13.47
CA TYR A 76 11.52 -18.80 12.19
C TYR A 76 12.52 -19.36 11.18
N GLN A 77 12.14 -20.43 10.50
CA GLN A 77 12.91 -20.96 9.39
C GLN A 77 12.27 -20.47 8.08
N ALA A 78 12.96 -19.59 7.38
CA ALA A 78 12.51 -19.07 6.10
C ALA A 78 12.29 -20.21 5.09
N LYS A 79 11.11 -20.21 4.46
CA LYS A 79 10.76 -21.15 3.38
C LYS A 79 11.15 -20.63 2.00
N GLN A 80 11.46 -19.36 1.92
CA GLN A 80 11.82 -18.66 0.69
C GLN A 80 13.03 -17.77 0.95
N THR A 81 13.81 -17.52 -0.08
CA THR A 81 14.92 -16.55 -0.06
C THR A 81 14.41 -15.18 -0.49
N GLY A 82 14.91 -14.11 0.15
CA GLY A 82 14.55 -12.74 -0.17
C GLY A 82 14.48 -11.87 1.08
N TYR A 83 14.24 -10.59 0.84
CA TYR A 83 14.09 -9.60 1.89
C TYR A 83 12.68 -9.02 1.82
N ILE A 84 12.09 -8.77 2.99
CA ILE A 84 10.82 -8.08 3.15
C ILE A 84 11.08 -6.92 4.09
N GLN A 85 10.76 -5.71 3.63
CA GLN A 85 10.91 -4.48 4.40
C GLN A 85 9.56 -3.79 4.53
N PRO A 86 8.81 -4.03 5.60
CA PRO A 86 7.63 -3.24 5.92
C PRO A 86 8.03 -1.79 6.22
N TYR A 87 7.21 -0.86 5.78
CA TYR A 87 7.34 0.57 6.09
C TYR A 87 5.93 1.15 6.27
N ALA A 88 5.85 2.30 6.91
CA ALA A 88 4.62 3.06 7.06
C ALA A 88 4.89 4.53 6.76
N ASP A 89 3.88 5.24 6.26
CA ASP A 89 3.87 6.68 6.19
C ASP A 89 3.27 7.26 7.47
N CYS A 90 3.89 8.31 7.97
CA CYS A 90 3.39 9.09 9.09
C CYS A 90 3.09 10.53 8.64
N PRO A 91 1.86 11.04 8.76
CA PRO A 91 1.54 12.39 8.32
C PRO A 91 2.18 13.47 9.22
N LEU A 92 2.82 13.08 10.32
CA LEU A 92 3.38 14.00 11.32
C LEU A 92 4.85 14.32 11.07
N ASP A 93 5.59 13.52 10.29
CA ASP A 93 7.03 13.70 10.06
C ASP A 93 7.34 14.48 8.77
N GLY A 94 6.34 14.68 7.90
CA GLY A 94 6.49 15.39 6.63
C GLY A 94 7.30 14.61 5.58
N ILE A 95 7.55 13.31 5.79
CA ILE A 95 8.26 12.44 4.86
C ILE A 95 7.25 11.56 4.12
N GLN A 96 7.32 11.52 2.79
CA GLN A 96 6.41 10.74 1.94
C GLN A 96 7.05 9.42 1.53
N VAL A 97 7.34 8.56 2.50
CA VAL A 97 8.06 7.28 2.30
C VAL A 97 7.36 6.41 1.26
N GLY A 98 6.03 6.31 1.31
CA GLY A 98 5.24 5.51 0.38
C GLY A 98 5.39 5.99 -1.06
N GLU A 99 5.26 7.28 -1.31
CA GLU A 99 5.42 7.84 -2.64
C GLU A 99 6.84 7.66 -3.17
N ASP A 100 7.86 7.95 -2.35
CA ASP A 100 9.26 7.78 -2.71
C ASP A 100 9.60 6.34 -3.09
N VAL A 101 9.04 5.35 -2.37
CA VAL A 101 9.19 3.93 -2.67
C VAL A 101 8.52 3.60 -4.01
N TYR A 102 7.30 4.06 -4.26
CA TYR A 102 6.60 3.84 -5.53
C TYR A 102 7.36 4.46 -6.71
N ILE A 103 7.81 5.71 -6.61
CA ILE A 103 8.63 6.38 -7.63
C ILE A 103 9.93 5.59 -7.87
N SER A 104 10.59 5.14 -6.80
CA SER A 104 11.81 4.35 -6.90
C SER A 104 11.60 3.03 -7.63
N ILE A 105 10.49 2.32 -7.35
CA ILE A 105 10.12 1.08 -8.04
C ILE A 105 9.88 1.33 -9.53
N VAL A 106 9.09 2.37 -9.88
CA VAL A 106 8.79 2.74 -11.26
C VAL A 106 10.06 3.09 -12.03
N ASN A 107 10.95 3.87 -11.40
CA ASN A 107 12.21 4.29 -12.03
C ASN A 107 13.17 3.12 -12.27
N LYS A 108 13.13 2.09 -11.41
CA LYS A 108 13.97 0.87 -11.54
C LYS A 108 13.33 -0.22 -12.39
N ALA A 109 12.07 -0.06 -12.79
CA ALA A 109 11.41 -1.06 -13.62
C ALA A 109 12.03 -1.13 -15.01
N ASP A 110 12.41 -2.36 -15.44
CA ASP A 110 13.02 -2.64 -16.75
C ASP A 110 12.03 -3.28 -17.73
N ARG A 111 11.08 -4.07 -17.26
CA ARG A 111 10.20 -4.87 -18.12
C ARG A 111 8.73 -4.48 -17.96
N TYR A 112 8.23 -4.45 -16.73
CA TYR A 112 6.84 -4.11 -16.44
C TYR A 112 6.69 -3.49 -15.04
N CYS A 113 5.65 -2.69 -14.89
CA CYS A 113 5.21 -2.14 -13.61
C CYS A 113 3.69 -2.03 -13.63
N TRP A 114 3.01 -2.84 -12.82
CA TRP A 114 1.55 -2.93 -12.83
C TRP A 114 0.97 -2.54 -11.48
N PHE A 115 -0.03 -1.68 -11.51
CA PHE A 115 -0.71 -1.17 -10.34
C PHE A 115 -2.19 -1.54 -10.36
N MET A 116 -2.73 -1.87 -9.21
CA MET A 116 -4.16 -1.95 -8.97
C MET A 116 -4.49 -0.98 -7.83
N THR A 117 -5.35 -0.02 -8.07
CA THR A 117 -5.68 1.01 -7.09
C THR A 117 -7.15 1.41 -7.19
N PRO A 118 -7.85 1.60 -6.06
CA PRO A 118 -9.23 2.09 -6.08
C PRO A 118 -9.33 3.56 -6.53
N TYR A 119 -8.28 4.34 -6.31
CA TYR A 119 -8.25 5.77 -6.62
C TYR A 119 -6.91 6.14 -7.24
N LEU A 120 -6.93 6.61 -8.48
CA LEU A 120 -5.75 7.13 -9.14
C LEU A 120 -5.70 8.65 -8.92
N ILE A 121 -5.18 9.04 -7.76
CA ILE A 121 -4.93 10.44 -7.38
C ILE A 121 -3.46 10.50 -7.00
N ILE A 122 -2.65 10.99 -7.90
CA ILE A 122 -1.18 10.95 -7.81
C ILE A 122 -0.60 12.35 -8.01
N THR A 123 0.62 12.55 -7.55
CA THR A 123 1.36 13.79 -7.73
C THR A 123 1.87 13.93 -9.16
N ASP A 124 2.36 15.11 -9.48
CA ASP A 124 3.00 15.36 -10.76
C ASP A 124 4.29 14.54 -10.92
N GLU A 125 5.03 14.33 -9.83
CA GLU A 125 6.25 13.52 -9.77
C GLU A 125 5.94 12.05 -10.11
N MET A 126 4.91 11.47 -9.51
CA MET A 126 4.49 10.09 -9.82
C MET A 126 3.95 9.97 -11.25
N THR A 127 3.19 10.96 -11.72
CA THR A 127 2.71 11.04 -13.11
C THR A 127 3.89 11.06 -14.08
N HIS A 128 4.90 11.88 -13.81
CA HIS A 128 6.11 11.96 -14.63
C HIS A 128 6.90 10.63 -14.62
N ALA A 129 7.06 10.01 -13.47
CA ALA A 129 7.77 8.72 -13.35
C ALA A 129 7.09 7.63 -14.17
N LEU A 130 5.75 7.49 -14.09
CA LEU A 130 4.97 6.52 -14.87
C LEU A 130 5.09 6.77 -16.39
N SER A 131 4.95 8.03 -16.80
CA SER A 131 5.10 8.46 -18.19
C SER A 131 6.50 8.15 -18.73
N LEU A 132 7.54 8.48 -17.96
CA LEU A 132 8.93 8.21 -18.33
C LEU A 132 9.21 6.72 -18.44
N ALA A 133 8.70 5.90 -17.52
CA ALA A 133 8.84 4.45 -17.58
C ALA A 133 8.20 3.88 -18.85
N ALA A 134 6.97 4.31 -19.19
CA ALA A 134 6.29 3.87 -20.40
C ALA A 134 7.07 4.29 -21.67
N ARG A 135 7.57 5.52 -21.73
CA ARG A 135 8.41 6.01 -22.85
C ARG A 135 9.74 5.26 -22.98
N ARG A 136 10.29 4.73 -21.87
CA ARG A 136 11.47 3.84 -21.91
C ARG A 136 11.15 2.43 -22.44
N GLY A 137 9.89 2.10 -22.70
CA GLY A 137 9.45 0.80 -23.16
C GLY A 137 9.04 -0.17 -22.06
N VAL A 138 8.93 0.28 -20.81
CA VAL A 138 8.37 -0.51 -19.71
C VAL A 138 6.88 -0.70 -19.93
N ASP A 139 6.37 -1.93 -19.77
CA ASP A 139 4.93 -2.23 -19.80
C ASP A 139 4.27 -1.70 -18.51
N VAL A 140 3.83 -0.45 -18.53
CA VAL A 140 3.14 0.16 -17.39
C VAL A 140 1.63 -0.04 -17.54
N ARG A 141 1.02 -0.68 -16.53
CA ARG A 141 -0.43 -0.91 -16.49
C ARG A 141 -1.04 -0.44 -15.19
N ILE A 142 -2.21 0.17 -15.28
CA ILE A 142 -2.98 0.60 -14.12
C ILE A 142 -4.39 0.01 -14.25
N ILE A 143 -4.88 -0.60 -13.18
CA ILE A 143 -6.25 -1.11 -13.08
C ILE A 143 -6.97 -0.30 -12.00
N THR A 144 -8.09 0.29 -12.38
CA THR A 144 -8.96 1.06 -11.48
C THR A 144 -10.36 0.45 -11.48
N PRO A 145 -11.24 0.78 -10.52
CA PRO A 145 -12.63 0.32 -10.55
C PRO A 145 -13.39 0.87 -11.76
N GLY A 146 -14.19 0.02 -12.41
CA GLY A 146 -15.15 0.44 -13.44
C GLY A 146 -16.51 0.85 -12.84
N ILE A 147 -16.84 0.35 -11.63
CA ILE A 147 -18.03 0.72 -10.88
C ILE A 147 -17.59 1.51 -9.65
N PRO A 148 -17.81 2.84 -9.62
CA PRO A 148 -17.27 3.68 -8.54
C PRO A 148 -18.11 3.57 -7.27
N ASP A 149 -17.45 3.48 -6.11
CA ASP A 149 -18.03 3.68 -4.79
C ASP A 149 -18.25 5.18 -4.50
N LYS A 150 -17.38 6.05 -5.03
CA LYS A 150 -17.39 7.51 -4.83
C LYS A 150 -17.29 8.23 -6.17
N LYS A 151 -18.41 8.72 -6.68
CA LYS A 151 -18.51 9.34 -8.03
C LYS A 151 -17.56 10.52 -8.24
N LEU A 152 -17.38 11.39 -7.24
CA LEU A 152 -16.48 12.54 -7.34
C LEU A 152 -15.03 12.09 -7.46
N ILE A 153 -14.61 11.15 -6.62
CA ILE A 153 -13.25 10.59 -6.63
C ILE A 153 -12.97 9.86 -7.95
N TYR A 154 -13.96 9.16 -8.48
CA TYR A 154 -13.86 8.52 -9.78
C TYR A 154 -13.65 9.52 -10.92
N SER A 155 -14.34 10.68 -10.88
CA SER A 155 -14.13 11.74 -11.88
C SER A 155 -12.70 12.30 -11.80
N ILE A 156 -12.16 12.49 -10.59
CA ILE A 156 -10.77 12.90 -10.39
C ILE A 156 -9.81 11.82 -10.91
N THR A 157 -10.01 10.56 -10.57
CA THR A 157 -9.23 9.43 -11.08
C THR A 157 -9.15 9.46 -12.61
N ARG A 158 -10.29 9.63 -13.28
CA ARG A 158 -10.34 9.66 -14.75
C ARG A 158 -9.67 10.88 -15.38
N SER A 159 -9.49 11.96 -14.64
CA SER A 159 -8.78 13.15 -15.16
C SER A 159 -7.29 12.88 -15.44
N PHE A 160 -6.69 11.90 -14.75
CA PHE A 160 -5.31 11.48 -14.99
C PHE A 160 -5.14 10.58 -16.22
N TYR A 161 -6.21 9.94 -16.73
CA TYR A 161 -6.10 8.95 -17.80
C TYR A 161 -5.52 9.52 -19.08
N HIS A 162 -5.99 10.69 -19.49
CA HIS A 162 -5.64 11.25 -20.79
C HIS A 162 -4.12 11.39 -20.97
N ASN A 163 -3.47 12.04 -20.02
CA ASN A 163 -2.04 12.30 -20.07
C ASN A 163 -1.21 11.01 -20.00
N LEU A 164 -1.57 10.12 -19.08
CA LEU A 164 -0.87 8.84 -18.92
C LEU A 164 -0.99 7.95 -20.15
N VAL A 165 -2.19 7.87 -20.75
CA VAL A 165 -2.42 7.06 -21.97
C VAL A 165 -1.67 7.64 -23.17
N GLN A 166 -1.60 8.97 -23.32
CA GLN A 166 -0.80 9.60 -24.37
C GLN A 166 0.69 9.26 -24.27
N ASP A 167 1.18 9.04 -23.07
CA ASP A 167 2.56 8.65 -22.81
C ASP A 167 2.83 7.14 -22.88
N GLY A 168 1.80 6.35 -23.19
CA GLY A 168 1.91 4.90 -23.41
C GLY A 168 1.56 4.03 -22.21
N VAL A 169 1.08 4.61 -21.11
CA VAL A 169 0.56 3.85 -19.98
C VAL A 169 -0.78 3.21 -20.38
N ARG A 170 -0.97 1.93 -20.05
CA ARG A 170 -2.21 1.20 -20.31
C ARG A 170 -3.11 1.24 -19.08
N ILE A 171 -4.32 1.78 -19.22
CA ILE A 171 -5.28 1.88 -18.13
C ILE A 171 -6.47 0.97 -18.42
N TYR A 172 -6.87 0.20 -17.42
CA TYR A 172 -8.01 -0.72 -17.48
C TYR A 172 -8.98 -0.41 -16.34
N GLU A 173 -10.25 -0.57 -16.62
CA GLU A 173 -11.29 -0.47 -15.62
C GLU A 173 -11.82 -1.88 -15.29
N TRP A 174 -11.80 -2.25 -14.01
CA TRP A 174 -12.32 -3.52 -13.53
C TRP A 174 -13.85 -3.44 -13.47
N THR A 175 -14.48 -4.25 -14.29
CA THR A 175 -15.96 -4.41 -14.36
C THR A 175 -16.27 -5.89 -14.27
N PRO A 176 -16.45 -6.45 -13.05
CA PRO A 176 -16.76 -7.86 -12.86
C PRO A 176 -18.16 -8.22 -13.33
#